data_882040097649f07ba210fa605ca7ed49
#
_entry.id   882040097649f07ba210fa605ca7ed49
#
_cell.length_a   1.000
_cell.length_b   1.000
_cell.length_c   1.000
_cell.angle_alpha   90.00
_cell.angle_beta   90.00
_cell.angle_gamma   90.00
#
_symmetry.space_group_name_H-M   'P 1'
#
loop_
_entity.id
_entity.type
_entity.pdbx_description
1 polymer ?
#
loop_
_entity_poly.entity_id
_entity_poly.type
_entity_poly.pdbx_seq_one_letter_code
_entity_poly.pdbx_strand_id
1 'polypeptide(L)'
;MEECCGTEGYGDFKAKKPGNREKPDVLLYDDPDNILAMKGISMKTYKPEVSFSQANRGSLETYVEELGISYGVAETLRAFVIKNHGGERTMLNEAPVSEQDELLNFFRLYQRQIVSHVLRGKAKAVLKADWLMLHETRDADWIKKVGNRQFWHLYPMAKVIDCCCSEEPSITKAGNLTLGLGMTLQRKGGDGGAKTANDLQFKLNPKIIHEQLSKA
;
A
#
# COMPACT_ATOMS: atom_id res chain seq x y z
N MET A 1 -12.40 23.35 -1.62
CA MET A 1 -11.09 23.25 -0.96
C MET A 1 -10.93 24.23 0.20
N GLU A 2 -11.86 25.19 0.34
CA GLU A 2 -11.75 26.26 1.36
C GLU A 2 -12.23 25.88 2.77
N GLU A 3 -12.93 24.77 2.94
CA GLU A 3 -13.47 24.40 4.27
C GLU A 3 -12.63 23.41 5.09
N CYS A 4 -11.54 22.86 4.54
CA CYS A 4 -10.66 21.91 5.28
C CYS A 4 -9.30 22.47 5.67
N CYS A 5 -8.94 23.67 5.20
CA CYS A 5 -7.71 24.35 5.58
C CYS A 5 -8.12 25.70 6.14
N GLY A 6 -8.20 25.81 7.47
CA GLY A 6 -8.25 27.11 8.12
C GLY A 6 -7.09 27.95 7.57
N THR A 7 -7.39 29.05 6.94
CA THR A 7 -6.45 29.90 6.21
C THR A 7 -5.57 30.77 7.13
N GLU A 8 -5.59 30.53 8.42
CA GLU A 8 -4.75 31.27 9.36
C GLU A 8 -3.40 30.54 9.52
N GLY A 9 -2.38 31.01 8.77
CA GLY A 9 -0.98 30.70 9.04
C GLY A 9 -0.26 29.74 8.09
N TYR A 10 -0.89 29.29 6.99
CA TYR A 10 -0.19 28.53 5.96
C TYR A 10 0.18 29.45 4.80
N GLY A 11 1.49 29.53 4.52
CA GLY A 11 2.01 30.20 3.34
C GLY A 11 1.46 29.60 2.05
N ASP A 12 1.69 30.24 0.91
CA ASP A 12 1.27 29.80 -0.41
C ASP A 12 1.98 28.50 -0.83
N PHE A 13 1.41 27.33 -0.45
CA PHE A 13 1.93 26.06 -0.90
C PHE A 13 1.60 25.83 -2.38
N LYS A 14 2.61 25.41 -3.11
CA LYS A 14 2.47 24.94 -4.50
C LYS A 14 2.43 23.42 -4.52
N ALA A 15 1.78 22.85 -5.52
CA ALA A 15 1.70 21.42 -5.73
C ALA A 15 2.30 21.05 -7.09
N LYS A 16 3.08 19.96 -7.13
CA LYS A 16 3.56 19.38 -8.39
C LYS A 16 3.41 17.86 -8.39
N LYS A 17 3.26 17.29 -9.59
CA LYS A 17 3.35 15.85 -9.77
C LYS A 17 4.83 15.46 -9.82
N PRO A 18 5.28 14.51 -8.97
CA PRO A 18 6.65 14.00 -9.05
C PRO A 18 6.86 13.14 -10.30
N GLY A 19 8.12 12.75 -10.55
CA GLY A 19 8.45 11.83 -11.63
C GLY A 19 7.80 10.44 -11.46
N ASN A 20 7.66 9.70 -12.55
CA ASN A 20 6.94 8.41 -12.58
C ASN A 20 7.54 7.31 -11.69
N ARG A 21 8.75 7.48 -11.15
CA ARG A 21 9.43 6.51 -10.28
C ARG A 21 9.36 6.88 -8.79
N GLU A 22 8.77 8.02 -8.48
CA GLU A 22 8.65 8.49 -7.10
C GLU A 22 7.40 7.92 -6.44
N LYS A 23 7.46 7.73 -5.11
CA LYS A 23 6.36 7.16 -4.35
C LYS A 23 5.18 8.10 -4.17
N PRO A 24 5.38 9.41 -3.87
CA PRO A 24 4.26 10.33 -3.77
C PRO A 24 3.55 10.52 -5.10
N ASP A 25 2.24 10.68 -5.05
CA ASP A 25 1.42 11.06 -6.21
C ASP A 25 1.42 12.58 -6.41
N VAL A 26 1.59 13.34 -5.30
CA VAL A 26 1.67 14.80 -5.26
C VAL A 26 2.76 15.24 -4.29
N LEU A 27 3.49 16.29 -4.63
CA LEU A 27 4.42 16.98 -3.75
C LEU A 27 3.88 18.37 -3.42
N LEU A 28 3.84 18.71 -2.14
CA LEU A 28 3.57 20.05 -1.65
C LEU A 28 4.90 20.71 -1.26
N TYR A 29 5.07 21.97 -1.63
CA TYR A 29 6.28 22.76 -1.33
C TYR A 29 5.94 24.25 -1.28
N ASP A 30 6.67 24.97 -0.48
CA ASP A 30 6.72 26.44 -0.43
C ASP A 30 7.91 26.96 -1.26
N ASP A 31 9.02 26.24 -1.22
CA ASP A 31 10.24 26.52 -1.96
C ASP A 31 10.58 25.34 -2.90
N PRO A 32 10.58 25.56 -4.25
CA PRO A 32 10.83 24.49 -5.22
C PRO A 32 12.27 23.95 -5.16
N ASP A 33 13.21 24.71 -4.61
CA ASP A 33 14.62 24.32 -4.53
C ASP A 33 14.95 23.59 -3.23
N ASN A 34 14.05 23.61 -2.24
CA ASN A 34 14.21 22.90 -0.97
C ASN A 34 13.49 21.54 -0.98
N ILE A 35 14.10 20.55 -1.62
CA ILE A 35 13.56 19.18 -1.72
C ILE A 35 13.27 18.57 -0.34
N LEU A 36 14.10 18.88 0.66
CA LEU A 36 13.95 18.32 2.01
C LEU A 36 12.71 18.84 2.76
N ALA A 37 12.23 20.03 2.40
CA ALA A 37 11.01 20.60 2.96
C ALA A 37 9.73 20.13 2.25
N MET A 38 9.86 19.49 1.07
CA MET A 38 8.71 18.98 0.32
C MET A 38 7.99 17.88 1.11
N LYS A 39 6.65 17.92 1.07
CA LYS A 39 5.78 16.91 1.66
C LYS A 39 5.13 16.08 0.60
N GLY A 40 5.34 14.77 0.66
CA GLY A 40 4.77 13.83 -0.29
C GLY A 40 3.38 13.34 0.13
N ILE A 41 2.44 13.33 -0.79
CA ILE A 41 1.10 12.77 -0.60
C ILE A 41 0.94 11.58 -1.52
N SER A 42 0.61 10.41 -0.98
CA SER A 42 0.12 9.28 -1.75
C SER A 42 -1.40 9.31 -1.77
N MET A 43 -1.98 9.14 -2.96
CA MET A 43 -3.44 9.22 -3.15
C MET A 43 -4.02 7.84 -3.43
N LYS A 44 -5.13 7.53 -2.78
CA LYS A 44 -5.90 6.32 -3.04
C LYS A 44 -7.37 6.66 -3.17
N THR A 45 -7.97 6.16 -4.23
CA THR A 45 -9.41 6.27 -4.46
C THR A 45 -10.06 4.94 -4.09
N TYR A 46 -11.19 4.99 -3.43
CA TYR A 46 -11.97 3.80 -3.12
C TYR A 46 -13.48 4.04 -3.26
N LYS A 47 -14.19 2.96 -3.48
CA LYS A 47 -15.65 2.92 -3.39
C LYS A 47 -16.04 2.20 -2.09
N PRO A 48 -17.16 2.53 -1.46
CA PRO A 48 -17.62 1.84 -0.24
C PRO A 48 -17.71 0.32 -0.39
N GLU A 49 -18.04 -0.16 -1.59
CA GLU A 49 -18.21 -1.58 -1.91
C GLU A 49 -16.90 -2.28 -2.32
N VAL A 50 -15.90 -1.53 -2.79
CA VAL A 50 -14.63 -2.06 -3.28
C VAL A 50 -13.52 -1.77 -2.30
N SER A 51 -12.97 -2.83 -1.76
CA SER A 51 -12.17 -2.74 -0.57
C SER A 51 -10.67 -2.54 -0.78
N PHE A 52 -10.06 -2.90 -1.92
CA PHE A 52 -8.60 -2.89 -2.04
C PHE A 52 -8.07 -2.02 -3.19
N SER A 53 -7.12 -1.15 -2.86
CA SER A 53 -6.31 -0.39 -3.80
C SER A 53 -4.87 -0.91 -3.83
N GLN A 54 -4.21 -0.88 -4.99
CA GLN A 54 -2.80 -1.23 -5.08
C GLN A 54 -1.95 -0.19 -4.31
N ALA A 55 -1.19 -0.67 -3.33
CA ALA A 55 -0.23 0.15 -2.59
C ALA A 55 1.15 0.12 -3.23
N ASN A 56 1.62 -1.07 -3.62
CA ASN A 56 2.88 -1.26 -4.33
C ASN A 56 2.82 -2.53 -5.19
N ARG A 57 3.71 -2.63 -6.19
CA ARG A 57 3.86 -3.80 -7.03
C ARG A 57 5.29 -3.90 -7.54
N GLY A 58 5.82 -5.10 -7.59
CA GLY A 58 7.14 -5.38 -8.12
C GLY A 58 7.39 -6.88 -8.28
N SER A 59 8.51 -7.22 -8.93
CA SER A 59 8.94 -8.61 -8.99
C SER A 59 9.36 -9.11 -7.61
N LEU A 60 9.31 -10.42 -7.43
CA LEU A 60 9.79 -11.05 -6.20
C LEU A 60 11.26 -10.69 -5.94
N GLU A 61 12.10 -10.76 -6.98
CA GLU A 61 13.54 -10.50 -6.90
C GLU A 61 13.81 -9.07 -6.40
N THR A 62 13.02 -8.10 -6.87
CA THR A 62 13.11 -6.71 -6.37
C THR A 62 12.84 -6.64 -4.88
N TYR A 63 11.82 -7.34 -4.37
CA TYR A 63 11.51 -7.35 -2.94
C TYR A 63 12.51 -8.14 -2.12
N VAL A 64 13.06 -9.24 -2.66
CA VAL A 64 14.14 -9.99 -2.01
C VAL A 64 15.33 -9.09 -1.74
N GLU A 65 15.75 -8.32 -2.73
CA GLU A 65 16.85 -7.37 -2.61
C GLU A 65 16.52 -6.21 -1.66
N GLU A 66 15.37 -5.56 -1.85
CA GLU A 66 15.01 -4.32 -1.14
C GLU A 66 14.64 -4.54 0.32
N LEU A 67 14.04 -5.68 0.65
CA LEU A 67 13.55 -6.01 1.99
C LEU A 67 14.46 -6.99 2.73
N GLY A 68 15.50 -7.51 2.08
CA GLY A 68 16.40 -8.49 2.70
C GLY A 68 15.71 -9.81 3.02
N ILE A 69 14.82 -10.29 2.13
CA ILE A 69 14.06 -11.53 2.34
C ILE A 69 15.04 -12.72 2.35
N SER A 70 14.93 -13.59 3.38
CA SER A 70 15.75 -14.80 3.49
C SER A 70 15.50 -15.76 2.32
N TYR A 71 16.45 -16.65 2.06
CA TYR A 71 16.34 -17.61 0.98
C TYR A 71 15.10 -18.50 1.14
N GLY A 72 14.82 -19.05 2.34
CA GLY A 72 13.68 -19.92 2.59
C GLY A 72 12.35 -19.20 2.32
N VAL A 73 12.18 -18.00 2.86
CA VAL A 73 11.00 -17.16 2.61
C VAL A 73 10.86 -16.80 1.13
N ALA A 74 11.98 -16.52 0.43
CA ALA A 74 11.96 -16.21 -0.99
C ALA A 74 11.49 -17.41 -1.82
N GLU A 75 11.91 -18.64 -1.50
CA GLU A 75 11.44 -19.87 -2.19
C GLU A 75 9.94 -20.10 -1.99
N THR A 76 9.44 -19.95 -0.76
CA THR A 76 7.99 -20.03 -0.48
C THR A 76 7.20 -18.99 -1.29
N LEU A 77 7.66 -17.75 -1.34
CA LEU A 77 7.04 -16.70 -2.15
C LEU A 77 7.19 -16.99 -3.65
N ARG A 78 8.28 -17.61 -4.09
CA ARG A 78 8.48 -18.00 -5.49
C ARG A 78 7.46 -19.04 -5.93
N ALA A 79 7.25 -20.09 -5.12
CA ALA A 79 6.20 -21.08 -5.37
C ALA A 79 4.79 -20.47 -5.41
N PHE A 80 4.55 -19.44 -4.59
CA PHE A 80 3.30 -18.69 -4.58
C PHE A 80 3.09 -17.84 -5.85
N VAL A 81 4.13 -17.25 -6.41
CA VAL A 81 4.06 -16.32 -7.55
C VAL A 81 4.18 -17.04 -8.88
N ILE A 82 5.18 -17.93 -9.03
CA ILE A 82 5.56 -18.56 -10.29
C ILE A 82 4.77 -19.87 -10.46
N LYS A 83 4.24 -20.09 -11.64
CA LYS A 83 3.64 -21.36 -12.00
C LYS A 83 4.70 -22.45 -12.07
N ASN A 84 4.41 -23.60 -11.48
CA ASN A 84 5.21 -24.80 -11.65
C ASN A 84 5.10 -25.35 -13.10
N HIS A 85 5.84 -26.42 -13.42
CA HIS A 85 5.81 -27.04 -14.75
C HIS A 85 4.42 -27.58 -15.16
N GLY A 86 3.52 -27.82 -14.20
CA GLY A 86 2.11 -28.19 -14.44
C GLY A 86 1.19 -27.00 -14.67
N GLY A 87 1.70 -25.76 -14.62
CA GLY A 87 0.91 -24.55 -14.76
C GLY A 87 0.18 -24.12 -13.51
N GLU A 88 0.37 -24.79 -12.39
CA GLU A 88 -0.23 -24.51 -11.09
C GLU A 88 0.70 -23.65 -10.23
N ARG A 89 0.13 -22.95 -9.27
CA ARG A 89 0.82 -22.16 -8.25
C ARG A 89 0.40 -22.67 -6.88
N THR A 90 1.35 -22.73 -5.96
CA THR A 90 1.07 -23.10 -4.58
C THR A 90 0.49 -21.90 -3.84
N MET A 91 -0.67 -22.06 -3.21
CA MET A 91 -1.19 -21.04 -2.30
C MET A 91 -0.40 -21.10 -0.99
N LEU A 92 -0.26 -19.96 -0.29
CA LEU A 92 0.55 -19.94 0.95
C LEU A 92 0.02 -20.87 2.04
N ASN A 93 -1.29 -21.09 2.10
CA ASN A 93 -1.91 -22.04 3.04
C ASN A 93 -1.75 -23.53 2.61
N GLU A 94 -1.23 -23.80 1.42
CA GLU A 94 -0.91 -25.14 0.91
C GLU A 94 0.58 -25.48 1.08
N ALA A 95 1.42 -24.49 1.40
CA ALA A 95 2.83 -24.71 1.69
C ALA A 95 3.02 -25.56 2.96
N PRO A 96 4.14 -26.28 3.12
CA PRO A 96 4.46 -26.97 4.37
C PRO A 96 4.37 -26.05 5.58
N VAL A 97 3.89 -26.56 6.72
CA VAL A 97 3.69 -25.76 7.95
C VAL A 97 4.97 -25.05 8.36
N SER A 98 6.13 -25.71 8.26
CA SER A 98 7.42 -25.09 8.57
C SER A 98 7.75 -23.88 7.70
N GLU A 99 7.38 -23.92 6.42
CA GLU A 99 7.57 -22.80 5.49
C GLU A 99 6.58 -21.67 5.78
N GLN A 100 5.33 -22.00 6.14
CA GLN A 100 4.36 -21.01 6.58
C GLN A 100 4.84 -20.30 7.85
N ASP A 101 5.37 -21.04 8.82
CA ASP A 101 5.89 -20.48 10.08
C ASP A 101 7.12 -19.59 9.83
N GLU A 102 8.06 -20.01 8.97
CA GLU A 102 9.22 -19.19 8.60
C GLU A 102 8.77 -17.89 7.92
N LEU A 103 7.82 -17.98 6.98
CA LEU A 103 7.23 -16.83 6.29
C LEU A 103 6.58 -15.87 7.29
N LEU A 104 5.71 -16.36 8.15
CA LEU A 104 4.99 -15.54 9.13
C LEU A 104 5.95 -14.90 10.13
N ASN A 105 6.96 -15.64 10.60
CA ASN A 105 7.97 -15.09 11.51
C ASN A 105 8.78 -13.97 10.85
N PHE A 106 9.15 -14.11 9.59
CA PHE A 106 9.82 -13.05 8.83
C PHE A 106 8.93 -11.81 8.73
N PHE A 107 7.68 -11.97 8.28
CA PHE A 107 6.79 -10.83 8.13
C PHE A 107 6.39 -10.19 9.47
N ARG A 108 6.32 -10.95 10.55
CA ARG A 108 6.08 -10.43 11.91
C ARG A 108 7.28 -9.60 12.38
N LEU A 109 8.49 -10.11 12.22
CA LEU A 109 9.73 -9.44 12.66
C LEU A 109 9.96 -8.11 11.91
N TYR A 110 9.67 -8.08 10.63
CA TYR A 110 9.93 -6.93 9.75
C TYR A 110 8.67 -6.18 9.33
N GLN A 111 7.51 -6.45 9.94
CA GLN A 111 6.20 -5.91 9.56
C GLN A 111 6.25 -4.40 9.33
N ARG A 112 6.67 -3.65 10.34
CA ARG A 112 6.69 -2.18 10.28
C ARG A 112 7.63 -1.65 9.19
N GLN A 113 8.77 -2.27 9.01
CA GLN A 113 9.72 -1.91 7.97
C GLN A 113 9.13 -2.13 6.57
N ILE A 114 8.50 -3.30 6.37
CA ILE A 114 7.86 -3.67 5.09
C ILE A 114 6.68 -2.74 4.80
N VAL A 115 5.78 -2.53 5.76
CA VAL A 115 4.64 -1.62 5.61
C VAL A 115 5.12 -0.20 5.31
N SER A 116 6.13 0.29 6.01
CA SER A 116 6.72 1.61 5.73
C SER A 116 7.32 1.69 4.33
N HIS A 117 8.09 0.68 3.90
CA HIS A 117 8.66 0.61 2.56
C HIS A 117 7.56 0.69 1.47
N VAL A 118 6.49 -0.09 1.65
CA VAL A 118 5.39 -0.19 0.70
C VAL A 118 4.58 1.10 0.61
N LEU A 119 4.31 1.75 1.74
CA LEU A 119 3.44 2.93 1.82
C LEU A 119 4.20 4.25 1.61
N ARG A 120 5.36 4.41 2.21
CA ARG A 120 6.17 5.65 2.12
C ARG A 120 7.12 5.66 0.94
N GLY A 121 7.57 4.49 0.48
CA GLY A 121 8.64 4.33 -0.49
C GLY A 121 9.94 3.81 0.14
N LYS A 122 10.91 3.52 -0.74
CA LYS A 122 12.20 2.94 -0.35
C LYS A 122 12.92 3.76 0.73
N ALA A 123 13.62 3.10 1.63
CA ALA A 123 14.33 3.77 2.73
C ALA A 123 15.30 4.86 2.24
N LYS A 124 15.97 4.63 1.09
CA LYS A 124 16.92 5.54 0.46
C LYS A 124 16.25 6.57 -0.49
N ALA A 125 14.94 6.51 -0.69
CA ALA A 125 14.26 7.47 -1.56
C ALA A 125 14.32 8.88 -0.96
N VAL A 126 14.67 9.86 -1.80
CA VAL A 126 14.69 11.27 -1.41
C VAL A 126 13.27 11.77 -1.16
N LEU A 127 12.35 11.42 -2.06
CA LEU A 127 10.95 11.79 -1.96
C LEU A 127 10.14 10.62 -1.39
N LYS A 128 9.51 10.84 -0.25
CA LYS A 128 8.67 9.86 0.45
C LYS A 128 7.25 10.37 0.56
N ALA A 129 6.30 9.44 0.69
CA ALA A 129 4.95 9.80 1.05
C ALA A 129 4.85 10.04 2.56
N ASP A 130 4.59 11.29 2.95
CA ASP A 130 4.41 11.71 4.35
C ASP A 130 2.95 11.62 4.77
N TRP A 131 2.04 11.65 3.78
CA TRP A 131 0.61 11.64 3.97
C TRP A 131 -0.07 10.65 3.03
N LEU A 132 -1.17 10.07 3.50
CA LEU A 132 -2.12 9.31 2.70
C LEU A 132 -3.38 10.14 2.54
N MET A 133 -3.75 10.46 1.30
CA MET A 133 -5.02 11.08 0.96
C MET A 133 -5.96 10.03 0.40
N LEU A 134 -7.11 9.88 1.04
CA LEU A 134 -8.16 8.97 0.61
C LEU A 134 -9.28 9.76 -0.05
N HIS A 135 -9.63 9.37 -1.26
CA HIS A 135 -10.78 9.91 -1.98
C HIS A 135 -11.88 8.85 -2.03
N GLU A 136 -12.98 9.12 -1.34
CA GLU A 136 -14.16 8.27 -1.41
C GLU A 136 -14.99 8.65 -2.65
N THR A 137 -15.10 7.71 -3.57
CA THR A 137 -15.97 7.86 -4.75
C THR A 137 -17.33 7.27 -4.49
N ARG A 138 -18.37 8.01 -4.81
CA ARG A 138 -19.77 7.59 -4.69
C ARG A 138 -20.36 7.32 -6.07
N ASP A 139 -21.40 6.52 -6.13
CA ASP A 139 -22.12 6.27 -7.38
C ASP A 139 -22.88 7.52 -7.87
N ALA A 140 -23.29 7.49 -9.14
CA ALA A 140 -23.98 8.60 -9.76
C ALA A 140 -25.35 8.91 -9.11
N ASP A 141 -26.03 7.92 -8.55
CA ASP A 141 -27.34 8.10 -7.90
C ASP A 141 -27.19 8.78 -6.54
N TRP A 142 -26.13 8.45 -5.80
CA TRP A 142 -25.78 9.15 -4.57
C TRP A 142 -25.41 10.62 -4.86
N ILE A 143 -24.61 10.87 -5.91
CA ILE A 143 -24.22 12.22 -6.33
C ILE A 143 -25.46 13.07 -6.68
N LYS A 144 -26.47 12.48 -7.35
CA LYS A 144 -27.72 13.16 -7.63
C LYS A 144 -28.51 13.55 -6.36
N LYS A 145 -28.43 12.75 -5.30
CA LYS A 145 -29.18 13.00 -4.04
C LYS A 145 -28.54 14.06 -3.16
N VAL A 146 -27.23 14.09 -3.06
CA VAL A 146 -26.49 14.96 -2.11
C VAL A 146 -25.62 16.02 -2.77
N GLY A 147 -25.69 16.15 -4.09
CA GLY A 147 -24.83 17.03 -4.86
C GLY A 147 -23.43 16.48 -5.08
N ASN A 148 -22.63 17.22 -5.83
CA ASN A 148 -21.28 16.79 -6.22
C ASN A 148 -20.25 17.01 -5.09
N ARG A 149 -20.57 16.58 -3.88
CA ARG A 149 -19.65 16.62 -2.74
C ARG A 149 -18.63 15.49 -2.88
N GLN A 150 -17.37 15.86 -2.87
CA GLN A 150 -16.25 14.91 -2.83
C GLN A 150 -15.75 14.79 -1.39
N PHE A 151 -15.52 13.57 -0.94
CA PHE A 151 -15.02 13.29 0.39
C PHE A 151 -13.53 12.94 0.30
N TRP A 152 -12.72 13.78 0.91
CA TRP A 152 -11.29 13.65 1.00
C TRP A 152 -10.87 13.54 2.44
N HIS A 153 -10.04 12.55 2.74
CA HIS A 153 -9.52 12.31 4.07
C HIS A 153 -8.00 12.28 4.00
N LEU A 154 -7.34 13.07 4.83
CA LEU A 154 -5.89 13.19 4.85
C LEU A 154 -5.35 12.66 6.18
N TYR A 155 -4.47 11.67 6.11
CA TYR A 155 -3.88 11.02 7.28
C TYR A 155 -2.36 11.10 7.24
N PRO A 156 -1.70 11.45 8.37
CA PRO A 156 -0.25 11.30 8.50
C PRO A 156 0.14 9.85 8.23
N MET A 157 1.15 9.62 7.39
CA MET A 157 1.56 8.28 6.99
C MET A 157 2.03 7.44 8.20
N ALA A 158 2.58 8.08 9.23
CA ALA A 158 2.94 7.40 10.47
C ALA A 158 1.72 6.72 11.13
N LYS A 159 0.58 7.44 11.24
CA LYS A 159 -0.66 6.86 11.77
C LYS A 159 -1.22 5.74 10.91
N VAL A 160 -1.09 5.85 9.58
CA VAL A 160 -1.49 4.77 8.66
C VAL A 160 -0.64 3.52 8.86
N ILE A 161 0.67 3.68 9.01
CA ILE A 161 1.59 2.56 9.28
C ILE A 161 1.26 1.92 10.64
N ASP A 162 1.03 2.73 11.69
CA ASP A 162 0.64 2.22 13.01
C ASP A 162 -0.66 1.42 12.93
N CYS A 163 -1.64 1.93 12.19
CA CYS A 163 -2.91 1.25 11.94
C CYS A 163 -2.71 -0.09 11.22
N CYS A 164 -1.93 -0.13 10.14
CA CYS A 164 -1.64 -1.37 9.42
C CYS A 164 -0.89 -2.39 10.29
N CYS A 165 -0.06 -1.94 11.22
CA CYS A 165 0.72 -2.79 12.12
C CYS A 165 -0.01 -3.12 13.44
N SER A 166 -1.29 -2.78 13.59
CA SER A 166 -2.05 -3.06 14.82
C SER A 166 -2.49 -4.51 14.96
N GLU A 167 -2.38 -5.30 13.91
CA GLU A 167 -2.65 -6.74 13.89
C GLU A 167 -1.44 -7.50 13.37
N GLU A 168 -1.31 -8.76 13.79
CA GLU A 168 -0.24 -9.66 13.36
C GLU A 168 -0.43 -10.14 11.91
N PRO A 169 0.67 -10.38 11.17
CA PRO A 169 0.59 -11.05 9.87
C PRO A 169 -0.03 -12.43 9.98
N SER A 170 -0.83 -12.80 8.99
CA SER A 170 -1.48 -14.12 8.93
C SER A 170 -1.73 -14.57 7.50
N ILE A 171 -1.82 -15.89 7.29
CA ILE A 171 -2.22 -16.44 6.00
C ILE A 171 -3.74 -16.60 5.99
N THR A 172 -4.39 -16.02 4.98
CA THR A 172 -5.85 -16.09 4.84
C THR A 172 -6.30 -17.47 4.38
N LYS A 173 -7.60 -17.77 4.55
CA LYS A 173 -8.21 -18.99 3.99
C LYS A 173 -8.05 -19.09 2.46
N ALA A 174 -7.96 -17.96 1.76
CA ALA A 174 -7.73 -17.89 0.32
C ALA A 174 -6.23 -18.00 -0.05
N GLY A 175 -5.35 -18.29 0.91
CA GLY A 175 -3.93 -18.48 0.68
C GLY A 175 -3.13 -17.22 0.34
N ASN A 176 -3.64 -16.04 0.65
CA ASN A 176 -2.89 -14.79 0.59
C ASN A 176 -2.31 -14.45 1.97
N LEU A 177 -1.32 -13.56 2.03
CA LEU A 177 -0.78 -13.05 3.28
C LEU A 177 -1.45 -11.73 3.64
N THR A 178 -2.00 -11.61 4.86
CA THR A 178 -2.28 -10.31 5.47
C THR A 178 -1.03 -9.82 6.19
N LEU A 179 -0.72 -8.54 6.04
CA LEU A 179 0.39 -7.89 6.72
C LEU A 179 -0.06 -7.19 8.01
N GLY A 180 -1.31 -7.32 8.35
CA GLY A 180 -1.98 -6.67 9.45
C GLY A 180 -3.28 -6.00 9.00
N LEU A 181 -3.78 -5.04 9.77
CA LEU A 181 -5.07 -4.43 9.50
C LEU A 181 -5.10 -3.74 8.12
N GLY A 182 -6.04 -4.16 7.28
CA GLY A 182 -6.29 -3.54 5.98
C GLY A 182 -5.17 -3.64 4.95
N MET A 183 -4.13 -4.45 5.18
CA MET A 183 -3.04 -4.59 4.23
C MET A 183 -2.77 -6.06 3.88
N THR A 184 -2.66 -6.36 2.58
CA THR A 184 -2.42 -7.73 2.09
C THR A 184 -1.31 -7.78 1.06
N LEU A 185 -0.60 -8.92 1.03
CA LEU A 185 0.27 -9.31 -0.05
C LEU A 185 -0.43 -10.38 -0.89
N GLN A 186 -0.50 -10.15 -2.18
CA GLN A 186 -1.14 -11.02 -3.15
C GLN A 186 -0.23 -11.20 -4.37
N ARG A 187 -0.38 -12.28 -5.08
CA ARG A 187 0.19 -12.40 -6.42
C ARG A 187 -0.66 -11.62 -7.42
N LYS A 188 -0.05 -11.05 -8.43
CA LYS A 188 -0.78 -10.49 -9.55
C LYS A 188 -1.38 -11.64 -10.37
N GLY A 189 -2.71 -11.67 -10.47
CA GLY A 189 -3.43 -12.64 -11.31
C GLY A 189 -3.81 -12.02 -12.66
N GLY A 190 -4.09 -12.87 -13.64
CA GLY A 190 -4.96 -12.49 -14.76
C GLY A 190 -4.31 -11.91 -16.02
N ASP A 191 -3.00 -11.70 -16.09
CA ASP A 191 -2.39 -11.05 -17.26
C ASP A 191 -1.91 -12.03 -18.35
N GLY A 192 -2.53 -13.20 -18.49
CA GLY A 192 -2.40 -14.06 -19.67
C GLY A 192 -0.99 -14.32 -20.22
N GLY A 193 0.04 -14.42 -19.35
CA GLY A 193 1.43 -14.64 -19.78
C GLY A 193 2.29 -13.38 -19.88
N ALA A 194 1.78 -12.21 -19.53
CA ALA A 194 2.60 -11.00 -19.46
C ALA A 194 3.70 -11.13 -18.39
N LYS A 195 4.86 -10.48 -18.59
CA LYS A 195 6.00 -10.47 -17.65
C LYS A 195 5.58 -10.11 -16.21
N THR A 196 4.56 -9.28 -16.06
CA THR A 196 4.03 -8.83 -14.76
C THR A 196 3.10 -9.87 -14.09
N ALA A 197 2.79 -10.99 -14.71
CA ALA A 197 1.96 -12.06 -14.11
C ALA A 197 2.60 -12.68 -12.86
N ASN A 198 3.92 -12.56 -12.73
CA ASN A 198 4.71 -13.06 -11.60
C ASN A 198 5.07 -11.98 -10.57
N ASP A 199 4.43 -10.83 -10.63
CA ASP A 199 4.63 -9.76 -9.65
C ASP A 199 3.89 -10.06 -8.35
N LEU A 200 4.48 -9.63 -7.25
CA LEU A 200 3.82 -9.46 -5.97
C LEU A 200 3.10 -8.10 -5.92
N GLN A 201 1.92 -8.09 -5.33
CA GLN A 201 1.13 -6.88 -5.12
C GLN A 201 0.83 -6.69 -3.64
N PHE A 202 1.28 -5.57 -3.11
CA PHE A 202 0.79 -5.08 -1.83
C PHE A 202 -0.47 -4.25 -2.08
N LYS A 203 -1.54 -4.60 -1.39
CA LYS A 203 -2.83 -3.91 -1.47
C LYS A 203 -3.21 -3.35 -0.12
N LEU A 204 -3.78 -2.15 -0.14
CA LEU A 204 -4.34 -1.47 1.02
C LEU A 204 -5.87 -1.45 0.90
N ASN A 205 -6.56 -1.64 1.99
CA ASN A 205 -8.00 -1.39 2.09
C ASN A 205 -8.24 0.02 2.66
N PRO A 206 -8.46 1.03 1.82
CA PRO A 206 -8.62 2.41 2.27
C PRO A 206 -9.82 2.60 3.20
N LYS A 207 -10.89 1.82 3.01
CA LYS A 207 -12.09 1.87 3.85
C LYS A 207 -11.78 1.46 5.29
N ILE A 208 -11.10 0.32 5.47
CA ILE A 208 -10.72 -0.15 6.82
C ILE A 208 -9.81 0.87 7.50
N ILE A 209 -8.83 1.41 6.77
CA ILE A 209 -7.92 2.43 7.30
C ILE A 209 -8.70 3.69 7.71
N HIS A 210 -9.61 4.16 6.86
CA HIS A 210 -10.46 5.30 7.18
C HIS A 210 -11.33 5.04 8.41
N GLU A 211 -12.03 3.92 8.46
CA GLU A 211 -12.92 3.55 9.59
C GLU A 211 -12.16 3.45 10.91
N GLN A 212 -10.92 2.99 10.90
CA GLN A 212 -10.09 2.87 12.09
C GLN A 212 -9.54 4.23 12.55
N LEU A 213 -9.01 5.03 11.62
CA LEU A 213 -8.38 6.31 11.95
C LEU A 213 -9.40 7.42 12.24
N SER A 214 -10.63 7.31 11.77
CA SER A 214 -11.70 8.29 12.07
C SER A 214 -12.33 8.09 13.45
N LYS A 215 -12.05 6.97 14.13
CA LYS A 215 -12.52 6.69 15.51
C LYS A 215 -11.51 7.11 16.57
N ALA A 216 -10.25 7.36 16.18
CA ALA A 216 -9.15 7.72 17.07
C ALA A 216 -8.97 9.24 17.16
#